data_d2dd74a4a88f157a45e1bdebe6402061
#
_entry.id   d2dd74a4a88f157a45e1bdebe6402061
#
_cell.length_a   1.000
_cell.length_b   1.000
_cell.length_c   1.000
_cell.angle_alpha   90.00
_cell.angle_beta   90.00
_cell.angle_gamma   90.00
#
_symmetry.space_group_name_H-M   'P 1'
#
loop_
_entity.id
_entity.type
_entity.pdbx_description
1 polymer ?
#
loop_
_entity_poly.entity_id
_entity_poly.type
_entity_poly.pdbx_seq_one_letter_code
_entity_poly.pdbx_strand_id
1 'polypeptide(L)'
;NGGTSGARCSAYNITWDAGGTSGTYRLDYSTDGGTTWILIVNNLTTGCSGNSCSYAWTLPNVITTQLKVRVSDVADLTKVDSSDANMSVTLPPSPVQLLSPNGSEVWVAGTTQNITYSYGAGTTAVTLDYSVDNGRTWTNIVNNTTANGSYAWVVPNTPSDSVFAVSYTHLTLPTIYSV
;
A
#
# COMPACT_ATOMS: atom_id res chain seq x y z
N ASN A 1 -0.85 2.97 22.37
CA ASN A 1 -0.23 2.26 21.26
C ASN A 1 -0.53 2.97 19.95
N GLY A 2 0.48 3.47 19.26
CA GLY A 2 0.39 4.21 18.00
C GLY A 2 1.78 4.34 17.38
N GLY A 3 1.93 5.08 16.28
CA GLY A 3 3.22 5.30 15.65
C GLY A 3 3.69 4.18 14.70
N THR A 4 2.83 3.23 14.37
CA THR A 4 3.09 2.17 13.38
C THR A 4 2.68 2.63 11.97
N SER A 5 3.01 1.84 10.95
CA SER A 5 2.57 2.06 9.58
C SER A 5 1.92 0.80 9.02
N GLY A 6 0.97 0.97 8.10
CA GLY A 6 0.33 -0.12 7.38
C GLY A 6 0.00 0.29 5.95
N ALA A 7 -0.09 -0.69 5.05
CA ALA A 7 -0.56 -0.43 3.70
C ALA A 7 -2.09 -0.28 3.68
N ARG A 8 -2.62 0.63 2.87
CA ARG A 8 -4.08 0.75 2.69
C ARG A 8 -4.68 -0.59 2.26
N CYS A 9 -5.89 -0.86 2.69
CA CYS A 9 -6.61 -2.11 2.41
C CYS A 9 -5.91 -3.39 2.93
N SER A 10 -4.87 -3.27 3.77
CA SER A 10 -4.25 -4.43 4.43
C SER A 10 -4.96 -4.78 5.74
N ALA A 11 -4.81 -6.02 6.17
CA ALA A 11 -5.31 -6.47 7.47
C ALA A 11 -4.52 -5.82 8.62
N TYR A 12 -5.21 -5.43 9.65
CA TYR A 12 -4.67 -4.85 10.87
C TYR A 12 -5.46 -5.33 12.09
N ASN A 13 -4.79 -5.64 13.20
CA ASN A 13 -5.45 -6.00 14.44
C ASN A 13 -5.47 -4.81 15.41
N ILE A 14 -6.67 -4.37 15.76
CA ILE A 14 -6.89 -3.43 16.86
C ILE A 14 -6.89 -4.25 18.14
N THR A 15 -6.08 -3.84 19.12
CA THR A 15 -5.99 -4.51 20.44
C THR A 15 -6.23 -3.50 21.57
N TRP A 16 -6.94 -3.95 22.63
CA TRP A 16 -7.20 -3.11 23.80
C TRP A 16 -7.32 -3.96 25.06
N ASP A 17 -7.24 -3.32 26.23
CA ASP A 17 -7.54 -3.91 27.52
C ASP A 17 -9.00 -3.61 27.90
N ALA A 18 -9.73 -4.65 28.27
CA ALA A 18 -11.15 -4.62 28.60
C ALA A 18 -11.42 -4.45 30.11
N GLY A 19 -10.42 -4.23 30.93
CA GLY A 19 -10.56 -4.20 32.39
C GLY A 19 -11.61 -3.21 32.87
N GLY A 20 -12.63 -3.71 33.58
CA GLY A 20 -13.70 -2.88 34.16
C GLY A 20 -14.74 -2.33 33.18
N THR A 21 -14.85 -2.90 31.98
CA THR A 21 -15.86 -2.54 30.96
C THR A 21 -17.07 -3.48 30.97
N SER A 22 -18.13 -3.12 30.23
CA SER A 22 -19.35 -3.93 30.10
C SER A 22 -19.19 -5.18 29.23
N GLY A 23 -18.09 -5.26 28.45
CA GLY A 23 -17.85 -6.32 27.47
C GLY A 23 -18.52 -6.08 26.11
N THR A 24 -19.08 -4.88 25.89
CA THR A 24 -19.66 -4.50 24.59
C THR A 24 -19.00 -3.23 24.10
N TYR A 25 -18.39 -3.30 22.92
CA TYR A 25 -17.51 -2.24 22.43
C TYR A 25 -17.99 -1.61 21.13
N ARG A 26 -17.60 -0.36 20.96
CA ARG A 26 -17.63 0.37 19.71
C ARG A 26 -16.20 0.71 19.31
N LEU A 27 -15.85 0.46 18.06
CA LEU A 27 -14.58 0.87 17.47
C LEU A 27 -14.83 1.91 16.39
N ASP A 28 -14.04 2.97 16.42
CA ASP A 28 -14.03 4.03 15.42
C ASP A 28 -12.60 4.29 14.95
N TYR A 29 -12.44 4.85 13.75
CA TYR A 29 -11.16 5.38 13.28
C TYR A 29 -11.28 6.83 12.85
N SER A 30 -10.16 7.52 12.84
CA SER A 30 -10.00 8.90 12.39
C SER A 30 -8.87 8.96 11.36
N THR A 31 -8.98 9.80 10.35
CA THR A 31 -7.92 10.06 9.36
C THR A 31 -7.30 11.46 9.49
N ASP A 32 -7.75 12.22 10.49
CA ASP A 32 -7.43 13.63 10.74
C ASP A 32 -6.93 13.89 12.18
N GLY A 33 -6.25 12.89 12.76
CA GLY A 33 -5.64 13.00 14.08
C GLY A 33 -6.63 12.95 15.26
N GLY A 34 -7.87 12.51 15.03
CA GLY A 34 -8.91 12.40 16.06
C GLY A 34 -9.92 13.54 16.05
N THR A 35 -9.92 14.40 15.03
CA THR A 35 -10.89 15.48 14.87
C THR A 35 -12.28 14.95 14.50
N THR A 36 -12.31 14.03 13.51
CA THR A 36 -13.53 13.34 13.10
C THR A 36 -13.39 11.84 13.25
N TRP A 37 -14.50 11.14 13.54
CA TRP A 37 -14.49 9.71 13.79
C TRP A 37 -15.48 8.98 12.90
N ILE A 38 -15.03 7.89 12.28
CA ILE A 38 -15.78 7.03 11.38
C ILE A 38 -15.93 5.68 12.05
N LEU A 39 -17.16 5.15 12.04
CA LEU A 39 -17.46 3.87 12.66
C LEU A 39 -16.78 2.70 11.94
N ILE A 40 -16.10 1.85 12.69
CA ILE A 40 -15.60 0.55 12.24
C ILE A 40 -16.66 -0.53 12.54
N VAL A 41 -17.01 -0.67 13.83
CA VAL A 41 -18.00 -1.66 14.30
C VAL A 41 -18.65 -1.15 15.56
N ASN A 42 -19.93 -1.48 15.75
CA ASN A 42 -20.70 -1.20 16.96
C ASN A 42 -21.23 -2.50 17.57
N ASN A 43 -21.48 -2.48 18.88
CA ASN A 43 -21.99 -3.61 19.65
C ASN A 43 -21.14 -4.89 19.52
N LEU A 44 -19.83 -4.75 19.46
CA LEU A 44 -18.89 -5.86 19.43
C LEU A 44 -18.81 -6.55 20.81
N THR A 45 -19.19 -7.83 20.88
CA THR A 45 -19.18 -8.63 22.11
C THR A 45 -18.21 -9.79 22.06
N THR A 46 -17.41 -9.90 21.01
CA THR A 46 -16.45 -11.01 20.77
C THR A 46 -15.03 -10.46 20.63
N GLY A 47 -14.04 -11.35 20.58
CA GLY A 47 -12.65 -10.97 20.38
C GLY A 47 -11.85 -10.75 21.66
N CYS A 48 -12.42 -11.06 22.85
CA CYS A 48 -11.73 -10.97 24.13
C CYS A 48 -11.39 -12.34 24.71
N SER A 49 -10.23 -12.44 25.32
CA SER A 49 -9.78 -13.53 26.18
C SER A 49 -9.32 -12.93 27.51
N GLY A 50 -10.15 -13.05 28.55
CA GLY A 50 -9.97 -12.28 29.77
C GLY A 50 -10.08 -10.78 29.46
N ASN A 51 -9.12 -9.98 29.92
CA ASN A 51 -9.08 -8.56 29.67
C ASN A 51 -8.43 -8.18 28.32
N SER A 52 -7.78 -9.10 27.64
CA SER A 52 -7.12 -8.81 26.36
C SER A 52 -8.10 -9.02 25.21
N CYS A 53 -8.36 -7.98 24.46
CA CYS A 53 -9.28 -7.97 23.33
C CYS A 53 -8.58 -7.65 22.02
N SER A 54 -9.11 -8.20 20.93
CA SER A 54 -8.64 -7.89 19.58
C SER A 54 -9.78 -7.90 18.55
N TYR A 55 -9.63 -7.10 17.51
CA TYR A 55 -10.54 -7.05 16.36
C TYR A 55 -9.76 -6.95 15.06
N ALA A 56 -9.98 -7.93 14.18
CA ALA A 56 -9.40 -7.90 12.84
C ALA A 56 -10.13 -6.87 11.96
N TRP A 57 -9.40 -5.89 11.49
CA TRP A 57 -9.89 -4.77 10.69
C TRP A 57 -9.09 -4.64 9.39
N THR A 58 -9.74 -4.19 8.34
CA THR A 58 -9.07 -3.80 7.10
C THR A 58 -8.85 -2.30 7.09
N LEU A 59 -7.59 -1.86 6.96
CA LEU A 59 -7.25 -0.44 6.88
C LEU A 59 -8.00 0.25 5.75
N PRO A 60 -8.45 1.51 5.94
CA PRO A 60 -9.22 2.23 4.94
C PRO A 60 -8.39 2.48 3.67
N ASN A 61 -9.09 2.62 2.53
CA ASN A 61 -8.46 2.96 1.26
C ASN A 61 -8.13 4.46 1.18
N VAL A 62 -7.25 4.91 2.06
CA VAL A 62 -6.81 6.30 2.19
C VAL A 62 -5.31 6.32 2.44
N ILE A 63 -4.63 7.40 2.03
CA ILE A 63 -3.24 7.67 2.42
C ILE A 63 -3.27 8.79 3.45
N THR A 64 -2.75 8.54 4.63
CA THR A 64 -2.69 9.51 5.72
C THR A 64 -1.55 9.20 6.68
N THR A 65 -1.03 10.21 7.32
CA THR A 65 -0.09 10.09 8.45
C THR A 65 -0.76 10.36 9.80
N GLN A 66 -2.09 10.49 9.81
CA GLN A 66 -2.86 10.93 10.97
C GLN A 66 -3.98 9.94 11.35
N LEU A 67 -3.80 8.64 11.00
CA LEU A 67 -4.77 7.64 11.40
C LEU A 67 -4.72 7.43 12.91
N LYS A 68 -5.87 7.45 13.55
CA LYS A 68 -6.09 7.02 14.94
C LYS A 68 -7.23 6.03 15.03
N VAL A 69 -7.19 5.19 16.05
CA VAL A 69 -8.28 4.26 16.39
C VAL A 69 -8.75 4.59 17.81
N ARG A 70 -10.04 4.42 18.04
CA ARG A 70 -10.67 4.61 19.34
C ARG A 70 -11.55 3.42 19.68
N VAL A 71 -11.50 2.98 20.94
CA VAL A 71 -12.42 2.01 21.54
C VAL A 71 -13.28 2.71 22.58
N SER A 72 -14.57 2.39 22.62
CA SER A 72 -15.51 2.90 23.63
C SER A 72 -16.36 1.75 24.18
N ASP A 73 -16.67 1.78 25.47
CA ASP A 73 -17.69 0.92 26.07
C ASP A 73 -19.07 1.44 25.67
N VAL A 74 -19.92 0.58 25.12
CA VAL A 74 -21.25 0.98 24.64
C VAL A 74 -22.18 1.32 25.80
N ALA A 75 -22.04 0.66 26.96
CA ALA A 75 -22.88 0.90 28.13
C ALA A 75 -22.40 2.11 28.95
N ASP A 76 -21.13 2.50 28.85
CA ASP A 76 -20.55 3.63 29.56
C ASP A 76 -19.59 4.40 28.65
N LEU A 77 -20.12 5.41 27.95
CA LEU A 77 -19.37 6.22 26.99
C LEU A 77 -18.26 7.10 27.63
N THR A 78 -18.17 7.13 28.96
CA THR A 78 -17.04 7.78 29.65
C THR A 78 -15.80 6.91 29.63
N LYS A 79 -15.96 5.59 29.40
CA LYS A 79 -14.86 4.63 29.23
C LYS A 79 -14.50 4.58 27.75
N VAL A 80 -13.61 5.45 27.35
CA VAL A 80 -13.10 5.58 26.00
C VAL A 80 -11.59 5.74 26.02
N ASP A 81 -10.93 5.08 25.09
CA ASP A 81 -9.50 5.21 24.88
C ASP A 81 -9.18 5.31 23.38
N SER A 82 -8.14 6.03 23.04
CA SER A 82 -7.69 6.19 21.65
C SER A 82 -6.19 5.96 21.56
N SER A 83 -5.71 5.58 20.37
CA SER A 83 -4.27 5.41 20.15
C SER A 83 -3.49 6.67 20.52
N ASP A 84 -2.39 6.51 21.28
CA ASP A 84 -1.55 7.61 21.81
C ASP A 84 -0.89 8.42 20.70
N ALA A 85 -0.43 7.74 19.64
CA ALA A 85 0.21 8.36 18.48
C ALA A 85 -0.53 8.05 17.19
N ASN A 86 -0.29 8.90 16.20
CA ASN A 86 -0.80 8.70 14.85
C ASN A 86 -0.13 7.51 14.17
N MET A 87 -0.89 6.75 13.40
CA MET A 87 -0.43 5.70 12.49
C MET A 87 -0.41 6.22 11.06
N SER A 88 0.58 5.80 10.27
CA SER A 88 0.64 6.10 8.84
C SER A 88 -0.01 4.99 8.02
N VAL A 89 -0.91 5.37 7.10
CA VAL A 89 -1.44 4.49 6.06
C VAL A 89 -0.81 4.88 4.74
N THR A 90 -0.08 3.95 4.14
CA THR A 90 0.72 4.16 2.92
C THR A 90 0.18 3.34 1.76
N LEU A 91 0.70 3.59 0.57
CA LEU A 91 0.52 2.64 -0.54
C LEU A 91 1.16 1.29 -0.16
N PRO A 92 0.56 0.16 -0.55
CA PRO A 92 1.25 -1.11 -0.45
C PRO A 92 2.55 -1.02 -1.25
N PRO A 93 3.64 -1.64 -0.79
CA PRO A 93 4.87 -1.71 -1.58
C PRO A 93 4.54 -2.32 -2.93
N SER A 94 5.07 -1.73 -4.01
CA SER A 94 4.92 -2.31 -5.34
C SER A 94 5.56 -3.70 -5.33
N PRO A 95 4.87 -4.73 -5.81
CA PRO A 95 5.46 -6.08 -5.90
C PRO A 95 6.64 -6.11 -6.88
N VAL A 96 6.70 -5.16 -7.81
CA VAL A 96 7.82 -4.94 -8.73
C VAL A 96 8.23 -3.47 -8.66
N GLN A 97 9.52 -3.21 -8.53
CA GLN A 97 10.08 -1.87 -8.51
C GLN A 97 11.21 -1.77 -9.55
N LEU A 98 11.11 -0.81 -10.45
CA LEU A 98 12.17 -0.47 -11.38
C LEU A 98 13.34 0.17 -10.63
N LEU A 99 14.55 -0.32 -10.86
CA LEU A 99 15.78 0.18 -10.25
C LEU A 99 16.62 0.97 -11.27
N SER A 100 16.69 0.51 -12.53
CA SER A 100 17.31 1.22 -13.64
C SER A 100 16.63 0.83 -14.97
N PRO A 101 16.34 1.79 -15.87
CA PRO A 101 16.54 3.23 -15.72
C PRO A 101 15.50 3.83 -14.75
N ASN A 102 15.94 4.71 -13.86
CA ASN A 102 15.08 5.34 -12.85
C ASN A 102 15.25 6.88 -12.80
N GLY A 103 15.65 7.48 -13.90
CA GLY A 103 15.89 8.91 -14.10
C GLY A 103 17.39 9.24 -14.16
N SER A 104 17.74 10.26 -14.89
CA SER A 104 19.11 10.75 -15.14
C SER A 104 20.06 9.83 -15.94
N GLU A 105 19.69 8.60 -16.26
CA GLU A 105 20.50 7.74 -17.13
C GLU A 105 20.46 8.24 -18.58
N VAL A 106 21.60 8.21 -19.26
CA VAL A 106 21.72 8.52 -20.68
C VAL A 106 22.14 7.24 -21.41
N TRP A 107 21.25 6.68 -22.19
CA TRP A 107 21.50 5.47 -22.97
C TRP A 107 21.62 5.77 -24.46
N VAL A 108 22.60 5.15 -25.09
CA VAL A 108 22.85 5.35 -26.53
C VAL A 108 21.95 4.40 -27.34
N ALA A 109 21.21 4.96 -28.28
CA ALA A 109 20.36 4.20 -29.21
C ALA A 109 21.17 3.12 -29.96
N GLY A 110 20.58 1.94 -30.13
CA GLY A 110 21.19 0.78 -30.75
C GLY A 110 22.14 -0.01 -29.84
N THR A 111 22.44 0.45 -28.61
CA THR A 111 23.24 -0.32 -27.64
C THR A 111 22.36 -1.23 -26.78
N THR A 112 22.95 -2.30 -26.26
CA THR A 112 22.26 -3.14 -25.27
C THR A 112 22.52 -2.59 -23.88
N GLN A 113 21.42 -2.35 -23.14
CA GLN A 113 21.44 -1.90 -21.77
C GLN A 113 20.62 -2.84 -20.89
N ASN A 114 20.94 -2.91 -19.61
CA ASN A 114 20.20 -3.73 -18.66
C ASN A 114 19.12 -2.91 -17.93
N ILE A 115 17.87 -3.28 -18.14
CA ILE A 115 16.79 -2.86 -17.27
C ILE A 115 16.88 -3.71 -16.00
N THR A 116 17.01 -3.08 -14.83
CA THR A 116 17.09 -3.78 -13.54
C THR A 116 15.88 -3.45 -12.67
N TYR A 117 15.40 -4.45 -11.93
CA TYR A 117 14.21 -4.32 -11.09
C TYR A 117 14.31 -5.26 -9.88
N SER A 118 13.69 -4.87 -8.78
CA SER A 118 13.41 -5.76 -7.65
C SER A 118 12.00 -6.32 -7.78
N TYR A 119 11.75 -7.47 -7.17
CA TYR A 119 10.43 -8.11 -7.16
C TYR A 119 10.16 -8.83 -5.85
N GLY A 120 8.89 -8.92 -5.46
CA GLY A 120 8.47 -9.58 -4.24
C GLY A 120 8.40 -11.10 -4.36
N ALA A 121 8.35 -11.76 -3.22
CA ALA A 121 8.16 -13.22 -3.15
C ALA A 121 6.86 -13.63 -3.88
N GLY A 122 6.95 -14.68 -4.70
CA GLY A 122 5.82 -15.17 -5.50
C GLY A 122 5.70 -14.54 -6.89
N THR A 123 6.48 -13.52 -7.23
CA THR A 123 6.57 -12.99 -8.59
C THR A 123 7.42 -13.93 -9.43
N THR A 124 6.83 -14.58 -10.41
CA THR A 124 7.53 -15.53 -11.30
C THR A 124 7.88 -14.91 -12.65
N ALA A 125 7.14 -13.88 -13.07
CA ALA A 125 7.34 -13.21 -14.34
C ALA A 125 6.99 -11.72 -14.26
N VAL A 126 7.57 -10.94 -15.15
CA VAL A 126 7.34 -9.50 -15.31
C VAL A 126 7.10 -9.16 -16.78
N THR A 127 6.39 -8.08 -17.01
CA THR A 127 6.27 -7.43 -18.32
C THR A 127 7.00 -6.10 -18.25
N LEU A 128 7.71 -5.74 -19.31
CA LEU A 128 8.44 -4.49 -19.42
C LEU A 128 7.93 -3.71 -20.63
N ASP A 129 7.66 -2.43 -20.43
CA ASP A 129 7.26 -1.49 -21.45
C ASP A 129 8.12 -0.23 -21.36
N TYR A 130 8.22 0.54 -22.46
CA TYR A 130 8.83 1.85 -22.47
C TYR A 130 7.92 2.89 -23.13
N SER A 131 8.14 4.15 -22.77
CA SER A 131 7.47 5.32 -23.34
C SER A 131 8.52 6.32 -23.83
N VAL A 132 8.22 7.00 -24.91
CA VAL A 132 9.06 8.11 -25.45
C VAL A 132 8.36 9.47 -25.38
N ASP A 133 7.18 9.52 -24.73
CA ASP A 133 6.30 10.69 -24.70
C ASP A 133 5.80 11.02 -23.28
N ASN A 134 6.67 10.90 -22.28
CA ASN A 134 6.37 11.14 -20.86
C ASN A 134 5.25 10.23 -20.29
N GLY A 135 5.20 8.97 -20.73
CA GLY A 135 4.23 8.01 -20.21
C GLY A 135 2.82 8.13 -20.79
N ARG A 136 2.62 8.90 -21.87
CA ARG A 136 1.33 9.03 -22.54
C ARG A 136 0.98 7.79 -23.36
N THR A 137 1.98 7.22 -24.03
CA THR A 137 1.86 5.96 -24.73
C THR A 137 2.97 4.99 -24.31
N TRP A 138 2.69 3.70 -24.35
CA TRP A 138 3.62 2.65 -23.95
C TRP A 138 3.82 1.65 -25.07
N THR A 139 5.08 1.27 -25.28
CA THR A 139 5.49 0.25 -26.26
C THR A 139 6.08 -0.94 -25.51
N ASN A 140 5.61 -2.14 -25.86
CA ASN A 140 6.06 -3.35 -25.20
C ASN A 140 7.51 -3.67 -25.56
N ILE A 141 8.32 -3.96 -24.55
CA ILE A 141 9.69 -4.49 -24.66
C ILE A 141 9.62 -6.03 -24.65
N VAL A 142 9.01 -6.58 -23.62
CA VAL A 142 8.84 -8.03 -23.43
C VAL A 142 7.65 -8.34 -22.54
N ASN A 143 6.87 -9.34 -22.92
CA ASN A 143 5.77 -9.87 -22.15
C ASN A 143 6.21 -11.10 -21.36
N ASN A 144 5.82 -11.15 -20.08
CA ASN A 144 5.87 -12.35 -19.25
C ASN A 144 7.27 -13.01 -19.23
N THR A 145 8.33 -12.19 -19.14
CA THR A 145 9.70 -12.72 -18.96
C THR A 145 9.93 -13.17 -17.52
N THR A 146 10.79 -14.18 -17.33
CA THR A 146 11.10 -14.69 -15.99
C THR A 146 11.63 -13.56 -15.08
N ALA A 147 11.08 -13.48 -13.88
CA ALA A 147 11.53 -12.51 -12.87
C ALA A 147 12.87 -12.94 -12.29
N ASN A 148 13.95 -12.36 -12.78
CA ASN A 148 15.32 -12.61 -12.35
C ASN A 148 16.08 -11.35 -11.91
N GLY A 149 15.41 -10.19 -11.91
CA GLY A 149 15.96 -8.90 -11.48
C GLY A 149 16.63 -8.09 -12.58
N SER A 150 16.78 -8.63 -13.81
CA SER A 150 17.43 -7.93 -14.91
C SER A 150 16.90 -8.40 -16.26
N TYR A 151 16.89 -7.49 -17.25
CA TYR A 151 16.55 -7.79 -18.64
C TYR A 151 17.45 -6.99 -19.59
N ALA A 152 18.18 -7.68 -20.46
CA ALA A 152 19.01 -7.05 -21.48
C ALA A 152 18.13 -6.55 -22.62
N TRP A 153 18.09 -5.23 -22.85
CA TRP A 153 17.27 -4.55 -23.84
C TRP A 153 18.12 -3.78 -24.84
N VAL A 154 17.82 -3.93 -26.11
CA VAL A 154 18.42 -3.09 -27.16
C VAL A 154 17.61 -1.80 -27.22
N VAL A 155 18.26 -0.68 -26.88
CA VAL A 155 17.63 0.64 -26.90
C VAL A 155 17.21 0.99 -28.32
N PRO A 156 15.93 1.32 -28.56
CA PRO A 156 15.45 1.61 -29.91
C PRO A 156 16.10 2.86 -30.51
N ASN A 157 16.24 2.89 -31.81
CA ASN A 157 16.83 4.03 -32.54
C ASN A 157 15.80 5.16 -32.72
N THR A 158 15.17 5.56 -31.63
CA THR A 158 14.21 6.66 -31.55
C THR A 158 14.70 7.63 -30.47
N PRO A 159 15.62 8.58 -30.79
CA PRO A 159 16.12 9.52 -29.79
C PRO A 159 14.97 10.30 -29.14
N SER A 160 14.95 10.37 -27.82
CA SER A 160 14.00 11.14 -27.04
C SER A 160 14.62 11.55 -25.72
N ASP A 161 14.34 12.79 -25.31
CA ASP A 161 14.73 13.30 -23.98
C ASP A 161 13.72 12.93 -22.89
N SER A 162 12.69 12.15 -23.24
CA SER A 162 11.52 11.86 -22.40
C SER A 162 11.21 10.37 -22.36
N VAL A 163 12.26 9.52 -22.24
CA VAL A 163 12.09 8.06 -22.18
C VAL A 163 11.83 7.61 -20.75
N PHE A 164 10.76 6.84 -20.57
CA PHE A 164 10.42 6.16 -19.33
C PHE A 164 10.37 4.66 -19.56
N ALA A 165 10.81 3.88 -18.58
CA ALA A 165 10.57 2.45 -18.51
C ALA A 165 9.63 2.12 -17.34
N VAL A 166 8.82 1.09 -17.48
CA VAL A 166 7.97 0.58 -16.41
C VAL A 166 8.06 -0.94 -16.37
N SER A 167 8.01 -1.50 -15.18
CA SER A 167 7.87 -2.93 -14.94
C SER A 167 6.60 -3.22 -14.16
N TYR A 168 5.85 -4.25 -14.54
CA TYR A 168 4.68 -4.68 -13.80
C TYR A 168 4.52 -6.20 -13.86
N THR A 169 3.83 -6.75 -12.86
CA THR A 169 3.39 -8.14 -12.87
C THR A 169 2.04 -8.21 -13.56
N HIS A 170 1.79 -9.31 -14.27
CA HIS A 170 0.49 -9.56 -14.87
C HIS A 170 -0.54 -9.92 -13.79
N LEU A 171 -1.02 -8.90 -13.07
CA LEU A 171 -2.23 -8.95 -12.26
C LEU A 171 -3.28 -8.13 -13.00
N THR A 172 -4.47 -8.70 -13.19
CA THR A 172 -5.65 -8.01 -13.72
C THR A 172 -5.80 -6.66 -13.02
N LEU A 173 -5.67 -5.57 -13.77
CA LEU A 173 -5.72 -4.19 -13.30
C LEU A 173 -7.02 -3.91 -12.55
N PRO A 174 -6.99 -3.34 -11.35
CA PRO A 174 -8.09 -2.50 -10.93
C PRO A 174 -8.03 -1.22 -11.78
N THR A 175 -9.15 -0.90 -12.40
CA THR A 175 -9.36 0.31 -13.19
C THR A 175 -8.90 1.54 -12.40
N ILE A 176 -7.89 2.25 -12.88
CA ILE A 176 -7.47 3.54 -12.33
C ILE A 176 -8.46 4.56 -12.84
N TYR A 177 -9.36 5.02 -11.98
CA TYR A 177 -10.11 6.24 -12.24
C TYR A 177 -9.16 7.43 -12.02
N SER A 178 -8.83 8.12 -13.10
CA SER A 178 -8.26 9.48 -13.03
C SER A 178 -9.35 10.44 -12.57
N VAL A 179 -9.11 11.21 -11.54
CA VAL A 179 -9.85 12.42 -11.17
C VAL A 179 -9.10 13.59 -11.78
#